data_3b7651ae3d3e5d9215f8ee59a8167d6e
#
_entry.id   3b7651ae3d3e5d9215f8ee59a8167d6e
#
_cell.length_a   1.000
_cell.length_b   1.000
_cell.length_c   1.000
_cell.angle_alpha   90.00
_cell.angle_beta   90.00
_cell.angle_gamma   90.00
#
_symmetry.space_group_name_H-M   'P 1'
#
loop_
_entity.id
_entity.type
_entity.pdbx_description
1 polymer ?
#
loop_
_entity_poly.entity_id
_entity_poly.type
_entity_poly.pdbx_seq_one_letter_code
_entity_poly.pdbx_strand_id
1 'polypeptide(L)'
;MDAHQKKILRDREREMVQRQPELRKLKRKLLSLGGEAVCLQYEPDLDLLLPLGQEYAQPVRRVPGVNSACHLNVGRLFDEKRLAAIVTGWALSEDGIWRQHSWAIDWKGRLVETTLPRTRYFGVYMVRETANEFSAANQ
;
A
#
# COMPACT_ATOMS: atom_id res chain seq x y z
N MET A 1 16.93 12.86 -1.18
CA MET A 1 17.32 11.50 -1.59
C MET A 1 18.70 11.56 -2.20
N ASP A 2 19.65 10.79 -1.69
CA ASP A 2 21.03 10.82 -2.17
C ASP A 2 21.22 9.98 -3.46
N ALA A 3 22.44 10.07 -4.04
CA ALA A 3 22.76 9.37 -5.29
C ALA A 3 22.69 7.84 -5.17
N HIS A 4 23.04 7.31 -4.00
CA HIS A 4 23.00 5.88 -3.75
C HIS A 4 21.57 5.36 -3.71
N GLN A 5 20.68 6.05 -3.01
CA GLN A 5 19.26 5.72 -2.96
C GLN A 5 18.62 5.81 -4.35
N LYS A 6 18.94 6.84 -5.12
CA LYS A 6 18.44 7.00 -6.50
C LYS A 6 18.87 5.83 -7.38
N LYS A 7 20.11 5.37 -7.22
CA LYS A 7 20.61 4.23 -7.99
C LYS A 7 19.86 2.94 -7.64
N ILE A 8 19.66 2.67 -6.36
CA ILE A 8 18.93 1.49 -5.90
C ILE A 8 17.51 1.49 -6.47
N LEU A 9 16.82 2.62 -6.42
CA LEU A 9 15.46 2.73 -6.95
C LEU A 9 15.41 2.53 -8.46
N ARG A 10 16.38 3.07 -9.22
CA ARG A 10 16.45 2.87 -10.67
C ARG A 10 16.72 1.42 -11.04
N ASP A 11 17.64 0.76 -10.34
CA ASP A 11 17.96 -0.64 -10.60
C ASP A 11 16.76 -1.55 -10.32
N ARG A 12 16.05 -1.30 -9.23
CA ARG A 12 14.83 -2.01 -8.88
C ARG A 12 13.72 -1.76 -9.91
N GLU A 13 13.53 -0.53 -10.32
CA GLU A 13 12.54 -0.18 -11.33
C GLU A 13 12.79 -0.95 -12.64
N ARG A 14 14.03 -0.97 -13.10
CA ARG A 14 14.38 -1.69 -14.33
C ARG A 14 14.02 -3.17 -14.22
N GLU A 15 14.34 -3.80 -13.11
CA GLU A 15 14.03 -5.21 -12.86
C GLU A 15 12.51 -5.45 -12.80
N MET A 16 11.80 -4.64 -12.03
CA MET A 16 10.37 -4.83 -11.82
C MET A 16 9.56 -4.56 -13.09
N VAL A 17 9.94 -3.55 -13.87
CA VAL A 17 9.27 -3.23 -15.13
C VAL A 17 9.47 -4.31 -16.18
N GLN A 18 10.61 -5.03 -16.16
CA GLN A 18 10.80 -6.20 -17.02
C GLN A 18 9.81 -7.31 -16.69
N ARG A 19 9.55 -7.51 -15.40
CA ARG A 19 8.62 -8.53 -14.93
C ARG A 19 7.16 -8.13 -15.11
N GLN A 20 6.86 -6.83 -14.96
CA GLN A 20 5.51 -6.30 -14.97
C GLN A 20 5.50 -4.90 -15.61
N PRO A 21 5.44 -4.83 -16.96
CA PRO A 21 5.56 -3.55 -17.68
C PRO A 21 4.51 -2.50 -17.30
N GLU A 22 3.30 -2.92 -16.92
CA GLU A 22 2.23 -2.01 -16.54
C GLU A 22 2.52 -1.23 -15.24
N LEU A 23 3.55 -1.61 -14.48
CA LEU A 23 4.00 -0.85 -13.31
C LEU A 23 4.40 0.59 -13.67
N ARG A 24 4.78 0.86 -14.91
CA ARG A 24 5.07 2.23 -15.38
C ARG A 24 3.83 3.12 -15.27
N LYS A 25 2.66 2.57 -15.57
CA LYS A 25 1.39 3.31 -15.44
C LYS A 25 1.07 3.62 -13.98
N LEU A 26 1.28 2.64 -13.10
CA LEU A 26 1.10 2.85 -11.66
C LEU A 26 2.06 3.92 -11.15
N LYS A 27 3.33 3.85 -11.51
CA LYS A 27 4.33 4.86 -11.11
C LYS A 27 3.88 6.26 -11.51
N ARG A 28 3.45 6.44 -12.75
CA ARG A 28 2.96 7.75 -13.23
C ARG A 28 1.77 8.24 -12.40
N LYS A 29 0.84 7.34 -12.10
CA LYS A 29 -0.34 7.69 -11.29
C LYS A 29 0.07 8.13 -9.89
N LEU A 30 0.93 7.38 -9.22
CA LEU A 30 1.38 7.71 -7.88
C LEU A 30 2.11 9.05 -7.83
N LEU A 31 3.05 9.28 -8.75
CA LEU A 31 3.78 10.55 -8.81
C LEU A 31 2.89 11.72 -9.16
N SER A 32 1.79 11.51 -9.88
CA SER A 32 0.80 12.56 -10.13
C SER A 32 0.09 13.03 -8.86
N LEU A 33 0.02 12.17 -7.85
CA LEU A 33 -0.58 12.47 -6.55
C LEU A 33 0.40 13.16 -5.59
N GLY A 34 1.68 12.96 -5.78
CA GLY A 34 2.72 13.54 -4.92
C GLY A 34 3.96 12.65 -4.84
N GLY A 35 4.88 13.07 -3.97
CA GLY A 35 6.11 12.31 -3.74
C GLY A 35 7.19 12.54 -4.78
N GLU A 36 8.37 11.96 -4.54
CA GLU A 36 9.56 12.12 -5.38
C GLU A 36 9.89 10.86 -6.17
N ALA A 37 9.54 9.69 -5.64
CA ALA A 37 9.93 8.41 -6.22
C ALA A 37 8.97 7.31 -5.80
N VAL A 38 9.07 6.17 -6.49
CA VAL A 38 8.31 4.96 -6.18
C VAL A 38 9.29 3.80 -6.03
N CYS A 39 9.23 3.11 -4.89
CA CYS A 39 9.97 1.87 -4.68
C CYS A 39 9.19 0.73 -5.33
N LEU A 40 9.39 0.52 -6.63
CA LEU A 40 8.61 -0.46 -7.37
C LEU A 40 8.86 -1.89 -6.88
N GLN A 41 7.76 -2.61 -6.72
CA GLN A 41 7.72 -4.02 -6.40
C GLN A 41 6.67 -4.69 -7.27
N TYR A 42 6.77 -6.01 -7.42
CA TYR A 42 5.72 -6.77 -8.08
C TYR A 42 4.39 -6.51 -7.38
N GLU A 43 3.35 -6.18 -8.17
CA GLU A 43 2.03 -5.84 -7.63
C GLU A 43 1.01 -6.87 -8.08
N PRO A 44 0.58 -7.79 -7.19
CA PRO A 44 -0.39 -8.83 -7.57
C PRO A 44 -1.76 -8.27 -7.93
N ASP A 45 -2.11 -7.08 -7.45
CA ASP A 45 -3.43 -6.47 -7.68
C ASP A 45 -3.38 -5.34 -8.72
N LEU A 46 -2.38 -5.32 -9.58
CA LEU A 46 -2.18 -4.24 -10.55
C LEU A 46 -3.39 -4.07 -11.47
N ASP A 47 -4.02 -5.18 -11.89
CA ASP A 47 -5.20 -5.16 -12.76
C ASP A 47 -6.42 -4.51 -12.10
N LEU A 48 -6.45 -4.46 -10.77
CA LEU A 48 -7.49 -3.77 -10.00
C LEU A 48 -7.09 -2.33 -9.70
N LEU A 49 -5.82 -2.10 -9.36
CA LEU A 49 -5.31 -0.78 -8.99
C LEU A 49 -5.36 0.22 -10.13
N LEU A 50 -5.03 -0.20 -11.35
CA LEU A 50 -5.03 0.71 -12.50
C LEU A 50 -6.42 1.26 -12.83
N PRO A 51 -7.48 0.42 -12.97
CA PRO A 51 -8.81 0.95 -13.27
C PRO A 51 -9.59 1.42 -12.05
N LEU A 52 -9.38 0.87 -10.87
CA LEU A 52 -10.23 1.06 -9.70
C LEU A 52 -9.55 1.75 -8.52
N GLY A 53 -8.24 1.89 -8.55
CA GLY A 53 -7.50 2.52 -7.48
C GLY A 53 -7.94 3.97 -7.24
N GLN A 54 -7.99 4.36 -5.97
CA GLN A 54 -8.35 5.71 -5.58
C GLN A 54 -7.55 6.16 -4.37
N GLU A 55 -7.46 7.46 -4.19
CA GLU A 55 -6.80 8.04 -3.02
C GLU A 55 -7.73 7.96 -1.81
N TYR A 56 -7.17 7.65 -0.65
CA TYR A 56 -7.89 7.58 0.62
C TYR A 56 -7.43 8.75 1.49
N ALA A 57 -8.37 9.58 1.91
CA ALA A 57 -8.12 10.78 2.71
C ALA A 57 -8.91 10.81 4.02
N GLN A 58 -9.37 9.65 4.50
CA GLN A 58 -10.09 9.54 5.76
C GLN A 58 -9.18 9.92 6.93
N PRO A 59 -9.74 10.37 8.06
CA PRO A 59 -8.97 10.56 9.28
C PRO A 59 -8.21 9.29 9.66
N VAL A 60 -6.95 9.43 10.03
CA VAL A 60 -6.07 8.30 10.34
C VAL A 60 -6.11 8.00 11.83
N ARG A 61 -6.33 6.71 12.14
CA ARG A 61 -6.18 6.16 13.47
C ARG A 61 -5.00 5.19 13.47
N ARG A 62 -4.04 5.38 14.37
CA ARG A 62 -2.93 4.45 14.50
C ARG A 62 -3.25 3.36 15.49
N VAL A 63 -3.09 2.11 15.06
CA VAL A 63 -3.14 0.92 15.91
C VAL A 63 -1.79 0.22 15.74
N PRO A 64 -0.80 0.50 16.61
CA PRO A 64 0.54 -0.04 16.42
C PRO A 64 0.56 -1.56 16.36
N GLY A 65 1.27 -2.10 15.37
CA GLY A 65 1.57 -3.49 15.20
C GLY A 65 3.08 -3.68 15.05
N VAL A 66 3.49 -4.78 14.44
CA VAL A 66 4.90 -5.02 14.15
C VAL A 66 5.33 -4.13 12.98
N ASN A 67 6.42 -3.37 13.16
CA ASN A 67 6.97 -2.52 12.10
C ASN A 67 7.35 -3.38 10.88
N SER A 68 7.10 -2.81 9.68
CA SER A 68 7.33 -3.48 8.39
C SER A 68 6.50 -4.74 8.17
N ALA A 69 5.47 -4.97 8.97
CA ALA A 69 4.56 -6.12 8.87
C ALA A 69 3.11 -5.67 8.63
N CYS A 70 2.89 -4.67 7.77
CA CYS A 70 1.57 -4.08 7.55
C CYS A 70 0.52 -5.11 7.12
N HIS A 71 0.87 -6.04 6.23
CA HIS A 71 -0.07 -7.07 5.77
C HIS A 71 -0.49 -8.01 6.91
N LEU A 72 0.48 -8.45 7.73
CA LEU A 72 0.20 -9.30 8.89
C LEU A 72 -0.66 -8.57 9.93
N ASN A 73 -0.29 -7.32 10.24
CA ASN A 73 -0.99 -6.52 11.24
C ASN A 73 -2.46 -6.32 10.85
N VAL A 74 -2.71 -5.94 9.59
CA VAL A 74 -4.06 -5.70 9.08
C VAL A 74 -4.86 -7.01 9.05
N GLY A 75 -4.24 -8.12 8.63
CA GLY A 75 -4.88 -9.42 8.62
C GLY A 75 -5.33 -9.86 10.02
N ARG A 76 -4.50 -9.65 11.02
CA ARG A 76 -4.86 -9.97 12.42
C ARG A 76 -6.04 -9.15 12.92
N LEU A 77 -6.01 -7.83 12.70
CA LEU A 77 -7.11 -6.96 13.12
C LEU A 77 -8.42 -7.30 12.41
N PHE A 78 -8.35 -7.70 11.15
CA PHE A 78 -9.52 -8.14 10.40
C PHE A 78 -10.12 -9.42 11.01
N ASP A 79 -9.29 -10.42 11.32
CA ASP A 79 -9.72 -11.67 11.96
C ASP A 79 -10.32 -11.43 13.33
N GLU A 80 -9.82 -10.45 14.08
CA GLU A 80 -10.38 -10.04 15.35
C GLU A 80 -11.69 -9.24 15.21
N LYS A 81 -12.18 -9.06 14.00
CA LYS A 81 -13.39 -8.28 13.67
C LYS A 81 -13.32 -6.81 14.11
N ARG A 82 -12.12 -6.26 14.20
CA ARG A 82 -11.89 -4.87 14.58
C ARG A 82 -11.95 -3.91 13.40
N LEU A 83 -12.00 -4.46 12.17
CA LEU A 83 -11.96 -3.70 10.93
C LEU A 83 -13.17 -3.99 10.06
N ALA A 84 -13.66 -2.97 9.37
CA ALA A 84 -14.74 -3.09 8.41
C ALA A 84 -14.24 -3.56 7.04
N ALA A 85 -13.02 -3.16 6.65
CA ALA A 85 -12.46 -3.50 5.34
C ALA A 85 -10.93 -3.49 5.39
N ILE A 86 -10.33 -4.27 4.50
CA ILE A 86 -8.90 -4.21 4.19
C ILE A 86 -8.73 -3.47 2.87
N VAL A 87 -7.69 -2.62 2.80
CA VAL A 87 -7.30 -1.91 1.59
C VAL A 87 -5.86 -2.26 1.27
N THR A 88 -5.59 -2.60 0.02
CA THR A 88 -4.24 -2.85 -0.47
C THR A 88 -3.86 -1.83 -1.52
N GLY A 89 -2.60 -1.47 -1.55
CA GLY A 89 -2.12 -0.50 -2.52
C GLY A 89 -0.75 0.04 -2.18
N TRP A 90 -0.63 1.36 -2.20
CA TRP A 90 0.62 2.07 -2.07
C TRP A 90 0.44 3.28 -1.15
N ALA A 91 1.45 3.55 -0.35
CA ALA A 91 1.41 4.68 0.57
C ALA A 91 2.68 5.51 0.46
N LEU A 92 2.51 6.82 0.59
CA LEU A 92 3.61 7.78 0.52
C LEU A 92 4.18 8.00 1.91
N SER A 93 5.44 7.63 2.11
CA SER A 93 6.15 7.86 3.35
C SER A 93 6.65 9.29 3.46
N GLU A 94 7.04 9.69 4.67
CA GLU A 94 7.52 11.05 4.93
C GLU A 94 8.80 11.40 4.16
N ASP A 95 9.55 10.38 3.72
CA ASP A 95 10.76 10.57 2.90
C ASP A 95 10.48 10.87 1.42
N GLY A 96 9.21 10.94 1.03
CA GLY A 96 8.82 11.24 -0.34
C GLY A 96 8.78 10.02 -1.26
N ILE A 97 8.87 8.81 -0.72
CA ILE A 97 8.89 7.58 -1.50
C ILE A 97 7.60 6.79 -1.30
N TRP A 98 6.96 6.42 -2.41
CA TRP A 98 5.81 5.51 -2.41
C TRP A 98 6.28 4.07 -2.23
N ARG A 99 5.64 3.34 -1.32
CA ARG A 99 5.90 1.92 -1.08
C ARG A 99 4.60 1.13 -1.05
N GLN A 100 4.69 -0.12 -1.48
CA GLN A 100 3.57 -1.06 -1.33
C GLN A 100 3.15 -1.11 0.14
N HIS A 101 1.83 -1.10 0.37
CA HIS A 101 1.31 -1.00 1.73
C HIS A 101 -0.10 -1.54 1.81
N SER A 102 -0.48 -1.98 2.99
CA SER A 102 -1.86 -2.33 3.32
C SER A 102 -2.29 -1.57 4.57
N TRP A 103 -3.54 -1.18 4.57
CA TRP A 103 -4.17 -0.50 5.69
C TRP A 103 -5.62 -0.97 5.77
N ALA A 104 -6.36 -0.38 6.66
CA ALA A 104 -7.74 -0.80 6.83
C ALA A 104 -8.65 0.38 7.09
N ILE A 105 -9.95 0.10 7.02
CA ILE A 105 -11.00 1.03 7.41
C ILE A 105 -11.71 0.39 8.60
N ASP A 106 -11.86 1.13 9.69
CA ASP A 106 -12.57 0.65 10.85
C ASP A 106 -14.10 0.87 10.72
N TRP A 107 -14.84 0.39 11.70
CA TRP A 107 -16.31 0.50 11.68
C TRP A 107 -16.83 1.93 11.77
N LYS A 108 -15.96 2.91 12.10
CA LYS A 108 -16.29 4.34 12.12
C LYS A 108 -15.84 5.07 10.84
N GLY A 109 -15.33 4.32 9.85
CA GLY A 109 -14.88 4.89 8.59
C GLY A 109 -13.50 5.54 8.63
N ARG A 110 -12.73 5.31 9.70
CA ARG A 110 -11.37 5.87 9.81
C ARG A 110 -10.36 4.95 9.14
N LEU A 111 -9.32 5.54 8.56
CA LEU A 111 -8.18 4.79 8.03
C LEU A 111 -7.33 4.30 9.21
N VAL A 112 -7.06 3.00 9.25
CA VAL A 112 -6.26 2.38 10.31
C VAL A 112 -4.85 2.08 9.79
N GLU A 113 -3.85 2.72 10.40
CA GLU A 113 -2.44 2.53 10.10
C GLU A 113 -1.77 1.73 11.22
N THR A 114 -1.11 0.63 10.86
CA THR A 114 -0.51 -0.30 11.84
C THR A 114 1.01 -0.22 11.92
N THR A 115 1.65 0.56 11.05
CA THR A 115 3.11 0.75 11.03
C THR A 115 3.47 2.23 11.17
N LEU A 116 4.45 2.71 10.43
CA LEU A 116 4.88 4.11 10.50
C LEU A 116 3.87 5.04 9.83
N PRO A 117 3.79 6.31 10.24
CA PRO A 117 2.91 7.28 9.60
C PRO A 117 3.17 7.44 8.11
N ARG A 118 2.11 7.68 7.36
CA ARG A 118 2.15 7.95 5.92
C ARG A 118 1.45 9.28 5.63
N THR A 119 1.79 9.88 4.50
CA THR A 119 1.20 11.17 4.10
C THR A 119 0.09 11.03 3.08
N ARG A 120 0.11 9.99 2.26
CA ARG A 120 -0.93 9.70 1.26
C ARG A 120 -1.11 8.20 1.08
N TYR A 121 -2.29 7.83 0.63
CA TYR A 121 -2.69 6.43 0.41
C TYR A 121 -3.43 6.31 -0.91
N PHE A 122 -3.01 5.35 -1.74
CA PHE A 122 -3.67 5.02 -3.00
C PHE A 122 -3.87 3.51 -3.08
N GLY A 123 -5.11 3.04 -3.22
CA GLY A 123 -5.37 1.61 -3.20
C GLY A 123 -6.78 1.23 -3.61
N VAL A 124 -7.11 -0.04 -3.37
CA VAL A 124 -8.42 -0.62 -3.62
C VAL A 124 -8.90 -1.41 -2.42
N TYR A 125 -10.21 -1.38 -2.17
CA TYR A 125 -10.81 -2.27 -1.19
C TYR A 125 -10.73 -3.70 -1.65
N MET A 126 -10.44 -4.60 -0.72
CA MET A 126 -10.62 -6.02 -0.93
C MET A 126 -12.07 -6.38 -0.68
N VAL A 127 -12.68 -7.18 -1.58
CA VAL A 127 -13.98 -7.78 -1.32
C VAL A 127 -13.83 -8.78 -0.17
N ARG A 128 -14.94 -9.09 0.53
CA ARG A 128 -14.88 -9.89 1.77
C ARG A 128 -14.14 -11.21 1.62
N GLU A 129 -14.39 -11.96 0.56
CA GLU A 129 -13.71 -13.23 0.32
C GLU A 129 -12.20 -13.06 0.15
N THR A 130 -11.79 -12.07 -0.65
CA THR A 130 -10.38 -11.73 -0.86
C THR A 130 -9.73 -11.28 0.44
N ALA A 131 -10.44 -10.52 1.27
CA ALA A 131 -9.93 -10.09 2.57
C ALA A 131 -9.70 -11.27 3.50
N ASN A 132 -10.59 -12.26 3.49
CA ASN A 132 -10.41 -13.49 4.27
C ASN A 132 -9.19 -14.28 3.79
N GLU A 133 -9.00 -14.41 2.49
CA GLU A 133 -7.83 -15.07 1.90
C GLU A 133 -6.53 -14.33 2.26
N PHE A 134 -6.55 -13.00 2.16
CA PHE A 134 -5.42 -12.15 2.56
C PHE A 134 -5.06 -12.36 4.02
N SER A 135 -6.05 -12.34 4.90
CA SER A 135 -5.86 -12.55 6.33
C SER A 135 -5.25 -13.92 6.62
N ALA A 136 -5.79 -14.98 6.02
CA ALA A 136 -5.26 -16.33 6.18
C ALA A 136 -3.82 -16.47 5.68
N ALA A 137 -3.50 -15.83 4.56
CA ALA A 137 -2.16 -15.90 3.97
C ALA A 137 -1.10 -15.13 4.78
N ASN A 138 -1.50 -14.18 5.62
CA ASN A 138 -0.61 -13.27 6.33
C ASN A 138 -0.60 -13.48 7.86
N GLN A 139 -1.01 -14.63 8.31
CA GLN A 139 -0.98 -14.98 9.74
C GLN A 139 0.20 -15.84 10.14
#